data_bdd9145503f44270c77411d3413ce289
#
_entry.id   bdd9145503f44270c77411d3413ce289
#
_cell.length_a   1.000
_cell.length_b   1.000
_cell.length_c   1.000
_cell.angle_alpha   90.00
_cell.angle_beta   90.00
_cell.angle_gamma   90.00
#
_symmetry.space_group_name_H-M   'P 1'
#
loop_
_entity.id
_entity.type
_entity.pdbx_description
1 polymer ?
#
loop_
_entity_poly.entity_id
_entity_poly.type
_entity_poly.pdbx_seq_one_letter_code
_entity_poly.pdbx_strand_id
1 'polypeptide(L)' 'AYVGRKLKKREYRKLWIARINAGARICGTTYSRMIDGLKKAGVDVNRKVLADLAVNDMAAFKKLADIAVEASA' A
#
# COMPACT_ATOMS: atom_id res chain seq x y z
N ALA A 1 26.86 8.45 9.71
CA ALA A 1 25.60 9.18 9.48
C ALA A 1 24.96 8.81 8.13
N TYR A 2 25.76 8.67 7.08
CA TYR A 2 25.25 8.30 5.74
C TYR A 2 24.64 6.90 5.71
N VAL A 3 25.33 5.93 6.31
CA VAL A 3 24.85 4.55 6.39
C VAL A 3 23.57 4.46 7.21
N GLY A 4 23.50 5.18 8.32
CA GLY A 4 22.31 5.23 9.16
C GLY A 4 21.08 5.78 8.44
N ARG A 5 21.26 6.80 7.59
CA ARG A 5 20.17 7.39 6.81
C ARG A 5 19.63 6.37 5.77
N LYS A 6 20.52 5.63 5.11
CA LYS A 6 20.11 4.59 4.16
C LYS A 6 19.34 3.46 4.85
N LEU A 7 19.81 3.03 6.02
CA LEU A 7 19.14 2.00 6.82
C LEU A 7 17.75 2.45 7.27
N LYS A 8 17.62 3.69 7.72
CA LYS A 8 16.31 4.25 8.09
C LYS A 8 15.33 4.26 6.92
N LYS A 9 15.76 4.68 5.74
CA LYS A 9 14.92 4.67 4.55
C LYS A 9 14.45 3.26 4.19
N ARG A 10 15.32 2.26 4.27
CA ARG A 10 14.96 0.86 4.02
C ARG A 10 13.95 0.34 5.04
N GLU A 11 14.14 0.66 6.33
CA GLU A 11 13.23 0.24 7.40
C GLU A 11 11.85 0.88 7.25
N TYR A 12 11.78 2.16 6.95
CA TYR A 12 10.51 2.85 6.69
C TYR A 12 9.78 2.25 5.49
N ARG A 13 10.50 1.95 4.41
CA ARG A 13 9.91 1.34 3.23
C ARG A 13 9.36 -0.06 3.53
N LYS A 14 10.10 -0.88 4.28
CA LYS A 14 9.64 -2.19 4.73
C LYS A 14 8.38 -2.07 5.60
N LEU A 15 8.37 -1.09 6.50
CA LEU A 15 7.24 -0.84 7.38
C LEU A 15 6.00 -0.44 6.58
N TRP A 16 6.14 0.44 5.60
CA TRP A 16 5.04 0.84 4.74
C TRP A 16 4.48 -0.35 3.96
N ILE A 17 5.35 -1.15 3.37
CA ILE A 17 4.94 -2.35 2.63
C ILE A 17 4.23 -3.33 3.55
N ALA A 18 4.73 -3.56 4.76
CA ALA A 18 4.09 -4.43 5.74
C ALA A 18 2.70 -3.94 6.14
N ARG A 19 2.53 -2.64 6.36
CA ARG A 19 1.24 -2.03 6.69
C ARG A 19 0.25 -2.14 5.53
N ILE A 20 0.69 -1.84 4.32
CA ILE A 20 -0.14 -1.95 3.13
C ILE A 20 -0.56 -3.40 2.90
N ASN A 21 0.37 -4.34 3.06
CA ASN A 21 0.09 -5.77 2.88
C ASN A 21 -0.92 -6.27 3.91
N ALA A 22 -0.77 -5.88 5.17
CA ALA A 22 -1.72 -6.24 6.23
C ALA A 22 -3.13 -5.71 5.92
N GLY A 23 -3.23 -4.43 5.50
CA GLY A 23 -4.49 -3.83 5.10
C GLY A 23 -5.09 -4.51 3.87
N ALA A 24 -4.27 -4.83 2.88
CA ALA A 24 -4.71 -5.52 1.67
C ALA A 24 -5.28 -6.92 1.98
N ARG A 25 -4.67 -7.66 2.89
CA ARG A 25 -5.16 -8.97 3.32
C ARG A 25 -6.50 -8.87 4.02
N ILE A 26 -6.70 -7.85 4.85
CA ILE A 26 -7.99 -7.60 5.49
C ILE A 26 -9.08 -7.36 4.43
N CYS A 27 -8.71 -6.70 3.33
CA CYS A 27 -9.64 -6.44 2.22
C CYS A 27 -9.75 -7.61 1.23
N GLY A 28 -9.08 -8.73 1.49
CA GLY A 28 -9.17 -9.92 0.64
C GLY A 28 -8.23 -9.92 -0.57
N THR A 29 -7.19 -9.10 -0.56
CA THR A 29 -6.20 -9.03 -1.64
C THR A 29 -4.79 -9.08 -1.08
N THR A 30 -3.77 -8.86 -1.90
CA THR A 30 -2.36 -8.80 -1.49
C THR A 30 -1.75 -7.48 -1.92
N TYR A 31 -0.61 -7.12 -1.31
CA TYR A 31 0.11 -5.91 -1.67
C TYR A 31 0.41 -5.84 -3.18
N SER A 32 0.96 -6.93 -3.74
CA SER A 32 1.32 -6.98 -5.15
C SER A 32 0.12 -6.79 -6.07
N ARG A 33 -0.98 -7.48 -5.78
CA ARG A 33 -2.22 -7.37 -6.56
C ARG A 33 -2.84 -5.98 -6.44
N MET A 34 -2.80 -5.40 -5.24
CA MET A 34 -3.34 -4.07 -5.00
C MET A 34 -2.57 -3.01 -5.79
N ILE A 35 -1.24 -3.04 -5.74
CA ILE A 35 -0.39 -2.10 -6.48
C ILE A 35 -0.59 -2.26 -7.99
N ASP A 36 -0.59 -3.49 -8.49
CA ASP A 36 -0.82 -3.77 -9.90
C ASP A 36 -2.20 -3.30 -10.35
N GLY A 37 -3.24 -3.59 -9.57
CA GLY A 37 -4.60 -3.17 -9.87
C GLY A 37 -4.77 -1.66 -9.87
N LEU A 38 -4.14 -0.94 -8.95
CA LEU A 38 -4.17 0.52 -8.91
C LEU A 38 -3.49 1.11 -10.16
N LYS A 39 -2.39 0.53 -10.60
CA LYS A 39 -1.74 0.94 -11.85
C LYS A 39 -2.64 0.73 -13.05
N LYS A 40 -3.30 -0.41 -13.14
CA LYS A 40 -4.25 -0.72 -14.22
C LYS A 40 -5.44 0.22 -14.22
N ALA A 41 -5.90 0.63 -13.04
CA ALA A 41 -6.99 1.57 -12.89
C ALA A 41 -6.59 3.02 -13.18
N GLY A 42 -5.30 3.29 -13.39
CA GLY A 42 -4.78 4.63 -13.59
C GLY A 42 -4.71 5.48 -12.32
N VAL A 43 -4.73 4.83 -11.16
CA VAL A 43 -4.64 5.52 -9.87
C VAL A 43 -3.18 5.57 -9.44
N ASP A 44 -2.63 6.77 -9.36
CA ASP A 44 -1.26 7.00 -8.90
C ASP A 44 -1.27 7.39 -7.43
N VAL A 45 -0.97 6.43 -6.55
CA VAL A 45 -0.96 6.64 -5.11
C VAL A 45 0.40 6.29 -4.54
N ASN A 46 0.94 7.20 -3.72
CA ASN A 46 2.21 7.02 -3.05
C ASN A 46 2.08 5.93 -1.96
N ARG A 47 3.10 5.09 -1.83
CA ARG A 47 3.15 4.04 -0.80
C ARG A 47 3.00 4.60 0.61
N LYS A 48 3.59 5.76 0.88
CA LYS A 48 3.46 6.44 2.18
C LYS A 48 2.01 6.77 2.48
N VAL A 49 1.28 7.28 1.49
CA VAL A 49 -0.14 7.61 1.64
C VAL A 49 -0.96 6.34 1.86
N LEU A 50 -0.69 5.27 1.11
CA LEU A 50 -1.37 3.98 1.30
C LEU A 50 -1.15 3.42 2.69
N ALA A 51 0.07 3.45 3.20
CA ALA A 51 0.40 2.98 4.54
C ALA A 51 -0.32 3.80 5.61
N ASP A 52 -0.38 5.11 5.44
CA ASP A 52 -1.09 6.01 6.33
C ASP A 52 -2.59 5.71 6.35
N LEU A 53 -3.20 5.51 5.19
CA LEU A 53 -4.61 5.14 5.09
C LEU A 53 -4.89 3.79 5.76
N ALA A 54 -4.00 2.82 5.60
CA ALA A 54 -4.16 1.50 6.22
C ALA A 54 -4.20 1.55 7.74
N VAL A 55 -3.54 2.54 8.34
CA VAL A 55 -3.49 2.72 9.79
C VAL A 55 -4.59 3.67 10.27
N ASN A 56 -4.79 4.79 9.59
CA ASN A 56 -5.62 5.89 10.08
C ASN A 56 -7.01 5.96 9.44
N ASP A 57 -7.18 5.43 8.24
CA ASP A 57 -8.44 5.48 7.52
C ASP A 57 -8.64 4.22 6.69
N MET A 58 -9.03 3.15 7.36
CA MET A 58 -9.23 1.85 6.71
C MET A 58 -10.37 1.86 5.70
N ALA A 59 -11.38 2.70 5.89
CA ALA A 59 -12.49 2.82 4.95
C ALA A 59 -12.02 3.35 3.60
N ALA A 60 -11.17 4.39 3.59
CA ALA A 60 -10.58 4.91 2.37
C ALA A 60 -9.62 3.90 1.72
N PHE A 61 -8.85 3.18 2.53
CA PHE A 61 -7.96 2.12 2.06
C PHE A 61 -8.76 1.01 1.38
N LYS A 62 -9.86 0.59 1.96
CA LYS A 62 -10.75 -0.44 1.40
C LYS A 62 -11.31 -0.02 0.05
N LYS A 63 -11.69 1.24 -0.12
CA LYS A 63 -12.16 1.76 -1.40
C LYS A 63 -11.10 1.62 -2.49
N LEU A 64 -9.84 1.95 -2.16
CA LEU A 64 -8.73 1.78 -3.10
C LEU A 64 -8.47 0.30 -3.41
N ALA A 65 -8.55 -0.57 -2.41
CA ALA A 65 -8.41 -2.01 -2.59
C ALA A 65 -9.50 -2.56 -3.51
N ASP A 66 -10.74 -2.12 -3.35
CA ASP A 66 -11.87 -2.53 -4.20
C ASP A 66 -11.64 -2.08 -5.66
N ILE A 67 -11.18 -0.86 -5.88
CA ILE A 67 -10.83 -0.36 -7.20
C ILE A 67 -9.73 -1.23 -7.84
N ALA A 68 -8.72 -1.60 -7.07
CA ALA A 68 -7.63 -2.44 -7.54
C ALA A 68 -8.11 -3.84 -7.91
N VAL A 69 -8.98 -4.43 -7.11
CA VAL A 69 -9.55 -5.75 -7.37
C VAL A 69 -10.40 -5.72 -8.65
N GLU A 70 -11.23 -4.72 -8.83
CA GLU A 70 -12.04 -4.56 -10.04
C GLU A 70 -11.18 -4.40 -11.29
N ALA A 71 -10.12 -3.61 -11.22
CA ALA A 71 -9.22 -3.40 -12.35
C ALA A 71 -8.41 -4.65 -12.70
N SER A 72 -8.19 -5.55 -11.74
CA SER A 72 -7.46 -6.81 -11.93
C SER A 72 -8.34 -7.98 -12.36
N ALA A 73 -9.63 -7.82 -12.26
CA ALA A 73 -10.60 -8.87 -12.61
C ALA A 73 -10.71 -9.10 -14.15
#